data_ced5ed2bd3f36e8432d64c361f4a14f6
#
_entry.id   ced5ed2bd3f36e8432d64c361f4a14f6
#
_cell.length_a   1.000
_cell.length_b   1.000
_cell.length_c   1.000
_cell.angle_alpha   90.00
_cell.angle_beta   90.00
_cell.angle_gamma   90.00
#
_symmetry.space_group_name_H-M   'P 1'
#
loop_
_entity.id
_entity.type
_entity.pdbx_description
1 polymer ?
#
loop_
_entity_poly.entity_id
_entity_poly.type
_entity_poly.pdbx_seq_one_letter_code
_entity_poly.pdbx_strand_id
1 'polypeptide(L)'
;MQRLLIADDSSVIRKVGKRILNGLGFLVAEAGSADEASRLCDFRLPDVLVVDSSLEGALDLIAGVRARERGADVRIYFCLVKADLKHMMVGKRAGADDFLLKPFDRASLEQAFGHLAAAA
;
A
#
# COMPACT_ATOMS: atom_id res chain seq x y z
N MET A 1 -6.45 -16.14 2.57
CA MET A 1 -5.64 -15.07 3.21
C MET A 1 -5.32 -14.00 2.20
N GLN A 2 -5.58 -12.76 2.52
CA GLN A 2 -5.31 -11.67 1.59
C GLN A 2 -3.82 -11.33 1.55
N ARG A 3 -3.37 -10.99 0.36
CA ARG A 3 -1.98 -10.61 0.10
C ARG A 3 -1.87 -9.09 0.11
N LEU A 4 -0.87 -8.58 0.81
CA LEU A 4 -0.63 -7.15 0.93
C LEU A 4 0.82 -6.85 0.57
N LEU A 5 1.05 -5.85 -0.28
CA LEU A 5 2.39 -5.40 -0.66
C LEU A 5 2.62 -4.00 -0.09
N ILE A 6 3.73 -3.84 0.65
CA ILE A 6 4.16 -2.53 1.15
C ILE A 6 5.30 -2.04 0.28
N ALA A 7 5.12 -0.89 -0.37
CA ALA A 7 6.14 -0.23 -1.17
C ALA A 7 6.60 1.05 -0.45
N ASP A 8 7.80 1.01 0.09
CA ASP A 8 8.37 2.10 0.89
C ASP A 8 9.89 1.93 0.89
N ASP A 9 10.64 3.01 0.73
CA ASP A 9 12.11 2.93 0.72
C ASP A 9 12.72 2.77 2.12
N SER A 10 11.95 2.96 3.17
CA SER A 10 12.39 2.77 4.55
C SER A 10 12.21 1.32 4.98
N SER A 11 13.33 0.61 5.22
CA SER A 11 13.26 -0.77 5.71
C SER A 11 12.61 -0.86 7.08
N VAL A 12 12.81 0.16 7.93
CA VAL A 12 12.21 0.19 9.28
C VAL A 12 10.68 0.26 9.17
N ILE A 13 10.17 1.16 8.33
CA ILE A 13 8.72 1.30 8.11
C ILE A 13 8.15 -0.01 7.58
N ARG A 14 8.80 -0.62 6.58
CA ARG A 14 8.34 -1.89 6.01
C ARG A 14 8.29 -3.01 7.05
N LYS A 15 9.33 -3.13 7.87
CA LYS A 15 9.39 -4.19 8.89
C LYS A 15 8.34 -4.02 9.96
N VAL A 16 8.14 -2.79 10.43
CA VAL A 16 7.09 -2.49 11.42
C VAL A 16 5.72 -2.79 10.85
N GLY A 17 5.45 -2.30 9.65
CA GLY A 17 4.17 -2.53 8.98
C GLY A 17 3.90 -4.02 8.74
N LYS A 18 4.91 -4.74 8.24
CA LYS A 18 4.79 -6.18 7.98
C LYS A 18 4.46 -6.95 9.26
N ARG A 19 5.15 -6.62 10.34
CA ARG A 19 4.92 -7.30 11.64
C ARG A 19 3.49 -7.14 12.11
N ILE A 20 2.98 -5.91 12.07
CA ILE A 20 1.62 -5.62 12.51
C ILE A 20 0.60 -6.28 11.58
N LEU A 21 0.77 -6.12 10.27
CA LEU A 21 -0.19 -6.61 9.29
C LEU A 21 -0.20 -8.15 9.21
N ASN A 22 0.95 -8.79 9.37
CA ASN A 22 0.98 -10.26 9.52
C ASN A 22 0.16 -10.68 10.74
N GLY A 23 0.27 -9.93 11.84
CA GLY A 23 -0.51 -10.19 13.04
C GLY A 23 -2.02 -10.02 12.83
N LEU A 24 -2.42 -9.20 11.85
CA LEU A 24 -3.83 -9.03 11.48
C LEU A 24 -4.32 -10.07 10.47
N GLY A 25 -3.47 -10.97 10.01
CA GLY A 25 -3.86 -12.05 9.13
C GLY A 25 -3.53 -11.87 7.65
N PHE A 26 -2.76 -10.83 7.29
CA PHE A 26 -2.32 -10.64 5.92
C PHE A 26 -1.05 -11.42 5.62
N LEU A 27 -0.90 -11.83 4.38
CA LEU A 27 0.37 -12.33 3.86
C LEU A 27 1.10 -11.13 3.23
N VAL A 28 2.13 -10.63 3.91
CA VAL A 28 2.76 -9.36 3.57
C VAL A 28 4.07 -9.56 2.82
N ALA A 29 4.20 -8.89 1.66
CA ALA A 29 5.45 -8.76 0.91
C ALA A 29 5.94 -7.31 1.00
N GLU A 30 7.23 -7.10 0.79
CA GLU A 30 7.87 -5.79 0.84
C GLU A 30 8.56 -5.45 -0.46
N ALA A 31 8.54 -4.17 -0.82
CA ALA A 31 9.32 -3.62 -1.92
C ALA A 31 9.96 -2.31 -1.47
N GLY A 32 11.26 -2.16 -1.73
CA GLY A 32 12.01 -0.97 -1.36
C GLY A 32 12.04 0.10 -2.45
N SER A 33 11.44 -0.17 -3.61
CA SER A 33 11.36 0.78 -4.73
C SER A 33 10.11 0.52 -5.54
N ALA A 34 9.73 1.50 -6.35
CA ALA A 34 8.59 1.37 -7.26
C ALA A 34 8.86 0.28 -8.31
N ASP A 35 10.09 0.18 -8.80
CA ASP A 35 10.46 -0.85 -9.78
C ASP A 35 10.30 -2.25 -9.20
N GLU A 36 10.78 -2.46 -7.98
CA GLU A 36 10.62 -3.74 -7.30
C GLU A 36 9.14 -4.08 -7.10
N ALA A 37 8.36 -3.10 -6.64
CA ALA A 37 6.93 -3.27 -6.46
C ALA A 37 6.23 -3.62 -7.77
N SER A 38 6.60 -2.95 -8.85
CA SER A 38 6.04 -3.21 -10.18
C SER A 38 6.35 -4.63 -10.65
N ARG A 39 7.59 -5.09 -10.47
CA ARG A 39 7.97 -6.46 -10.82
C ARG A 39 7.20 -7.50 -10.01
N LEU A 40 6.99 -7.25 -8.72
CA LEU A 40 6.20 -8.14 -7.88
C LEU A 40 4.74 -8.19 -8.34
N CYS A 41 4.19 -7.04 -8.75
CA CYS A 41 2.83 -6.98 -9.28
C CYS A 41 2.70 -7.70 -10.64
N ASP A 42 3.74 -7.66 -11.46
CA ASP A 42 3.76 -8.41 -12.73
C ASP A 42 3.71 -9.92 -12.48
N PHE A 43 4.39 -10.37 -11.43
CA PHE A 43 4.38 -11.77 -11.04
C PHE A 43 3.03 -12.18 -10.48
N ARG A 44 2.49 -11.38 -9.57
CA ARG A 44 1.18 -11.62 -8.98
C ARG A 44 0.66 -10.33 -8.32
N LEU A 45 -0.52 -9.87 -8.72
CA LEU A 45 -1.14 -8.70 -8.10
C LEU A 45 -1.49 -8.98 -6.64
N PRO A 46 -1.20 -8.04 -5.72
CA PRO A 46 -1.69 -8.15 -4.36
C PRO A 46 -3.17 -7.81 -4.29
N ASP A 47 -3.82 -8.18 -3.21
CA ASP A 47 -5.18 -7.73 -2.92
C ASP A 47 -5.17 -6.28 -2.40
N VAL A 48 -4.12 -5.94 -1.66
CA VAL A 48 -3.94 -4.60 -1.08
C VAL A 48 -2.53 -4.11 -1.38
N LEU A 49 -2.40 -2.88 -1.83
CA LEU A 49 -1.12 -2.21 -2.08
C LEU A 49 -1.03 -0.96 -1.20
N VAL A 50 0.04 -0.85 -0.43
CA VAL A 50 0.32 0.31 0.42
C VAL A 50 1.56 0.99 -0.15
N VAL A 51 1.42 2.22 -0.63
CA VAL A 51 2.49 2.96 -1.31
C VAL A 51 2.82 4.23 -0.54
N ASP A 52 4.09 4.41 -0.19
CA ASP A 52 4.57 5.64 0.42
C ASP A 52 4.56 6.77 -0.61
N SER A 53 3.99 7.92 -0.23
CA SER A 53 3.83 9.06 -1.13
C SER A 53 5.17 9.68 -1.56
N SER A 54 6.22 9.53 -0.77
CA SER A 54 7.54 10.08 -1.09
C SER A 54 8.42 9.08 -1.86
N LEU A 55 7.93 7.88 -2.11
CA LEU A 55 8.66 6.90 -2.91
C LEU A 55 8.81 7.41 -4.34
N GLU A 56 10.03 7.40 -4.87
CA GLU A 56 10.26 7.79 -6.25
C GLU A 56 9.47 6.87 -7.18
N GLY A 57 8.66 7.45 -8.05
CA GLY A 57 7.81 6.71 -8.96
C GLY A 57 6.51 6.20 -8.36
N ALA A 58 6.12 6.70 -7.16
CA ALA A 58 4.91 6.24 -6.47
C ALA A 58 3.65 6.37 -7.32
N LEU A 59 3.46 7.53 -7.97
CA LEU A 59 2.26 7.78 -8.76
C LEU A 59 2.23 6.91 -10.02
N ASP A 60 3.37 6.73 -10.66
CA ASP A 60 3.47 5.87 -11.84
C ASP A 60 3.23 4.41 -11.46
N LEU A 61 3.67 3.99 -10.28
CA LEU A 61 3.38 2.65 -9.78
C LEU A 61 1.87 2.43 -9.63
N ILE A 62 1.18 3.38 -9.01
CA ILE A 62 -0.27 3.30 -8.81
C ILE A 62 -0.98 3.24 -10.18
N ALA A 63 -0.64 4.16 -11.08
CA ALA A 63 -1.23 4.19 -12.41
C ALA A 63 -0.95 2.90 -13.18
N GLY A 64 0.26 2.38 -13.06
CA GLY A 64 0.65 1.12 -13.71
C GLY A 64 -0.10 -0.08 -13.18
N VAL A 65 -0.36 -0.14 -11.88
CA VAL A 65 -1.17 -1.21 -11.30
C VAL A 65 -2.60 -1.13 -11.82
N ARG A 66 -3.17 0.06 -11.88
CA ARG A 66 -4.54 0.25 -12.38
C ARG A 66 -4.67 -0.13 -13.86
N ALA A 67 -3.61 0.01 -14.64
CA ALA A 67 -3.62 -0.35 -16.06
C ALA A 67 -3.52 -1.86 -16.31
N ARG A 68 -3.14 -2.64 -15.31
CA ARG A 68 -3.03 -4.10 -15.47
C ARG A 68 -4.41 -4.74 -15.46
N GLU A 69 -4.52 -5.90 -16.11
CA GLU A 69 -5.72 -6.72 -16.01
C GLU A 69 -6.01 -7.01 -14.54
N ARG A 70 -7.25 -6.76 -14.11
CA ARG A 70 -7.71 -6.88 -12.73
C ARG A 70 -7.08 -5.86 -11.78
N GLY A 71 -6.35 -4.89 -12.31
CA GLY A 71 -5.76 -3.82 -11.50
C GLY A 71 -6.79 -2.97 -10.77
N ALA A 72 -8.01 -2.86 -11.30
CA ALA A 72 -9.09 -2.13 -10.65
C ALA A 72 -9.55 -2.79 -9.36
N ASP A 73 -9.28 -4.09 -9.18
CA ASP A 73 -9.69 -4.83 -7.99
C ASP A 73 -8.73 -4.67 -6.82
N VAL A 74 -7.52 -4.14 -7.08
CA VAL A 74 -6.53 -3.92 -6.03
C VAL A 74 -6.97 -2.73 -5.18
N ARG A 75 -6.95 -2.89 -3.86
CA ARG A 75 -7.22 -1.78 -2.95
C ARG A 75 -5.91 -1.07 -2.67
N ILE A 76 -5.82 0.20 -3.05
CA ILE A 76 -4.57 0.97 -2.96
C ILE A 76 -4.68 2.06 -1.89
N TYR A 77 -3.75 2.04 -0.95
CA TYR A 77 -3.61 3.03 0.12
C TYR A 77 -2.36 3.86 -0.14
N PHE A 78 -2.51 5.17 -0.13
CA PHE A 78 -1.42 6.13 -0.32
C PHE A 78 -1.01 6.69 1.03
N CYS A 79 0.27 6.51 1.42
CA CYS A 79 0.74 6.86 2.75
C CYS A 79 1.36 8.25 2.77
N LEU A 80 0.87 9.09 3.68
CA LEU A 80 1.29 10.49 3.82
C LEU A 80 1.82 10.71 5.22
N VAL A 81 2.83 11.59 5.34
CA VAL A 81 3.31 12.06 6.64
C VAL A 81 2.33 13.08 7.21
N LYS A 82 1.66 13.82 6.33
CA LYS A 82 0.76 14.90 6.72
C LYS A 82 -0.51 14.83 5.86
N ALA A 83 -1.66 15.00 6.49
CA ALA A 83 -2.95 15.02 5.79
C ALA A 83 -3.10 16.32 5.02
N ASP A 84 -2.48 16.40 3.86
CA ASP A 84 -2.44 17.56 2.98
C ASP A 84 -3.37 17.27 1.80
N LEU A 85 -4.40 18.11 1.63
CA LEU A 85 -5.39 17.94 0.59
C LEU A 85 -4.76 17.84 -0.81
N LYS A 86 -3.74 18.64 -1.08
CA LYS A 86 -3.06 18.64 -2.39
C LYS A 86 -2.45 17.28 -2.69
N HIS A 87 -1.72 16.70 -1.74
CA HIS A 87 -1.09 15.39 -1.91
C HIS A 87 -2.12 14.27 -1.96
N MET A 88 -3.18 14.40 -1.17
CA MET A 88 -4.26 13.43 -1.19
C MET A 88 -4.95 13.39 -2.56
N MET A 89 -5.21 14.56 -3.16
CA MET A 89 -5.83 14.63 -4.47
C MET A 89 -4.93 14.06 -5.56
N VAL A 90 -3.64 14.29 -5.48
CA VAL A 90 -2.68 13.74 -6.45
C VAL A 90 -2.70 12.21 -6.39
N GLY A 91 -2.68 11.63 -5.19
CA GLY A 91 -2.76 10.18 -5.02
C GLY A 91 -4.07 9.61 -5.55
N LYS A 92 -5.17 10.29 -5.27
CA LYS A 92 -6.49 9.84 -5.72
C LYS A 92 -6.60 9.88 -7.25
N ARG A 93 -6.07 10.92 -7.90
CA ARG A 93 -6.06 11.00 -9.36
C ARG A 93 -5.24 9.90 -10.00
N ALA A 94 -4.16 9.47 -9.35
CA ALA A 94 -3.36 8.36 -9.84
C ALA A 94 -4.08 7.02 -9.70
N GLY A 95 -5.06 6.91 -8.81
CA GLY A 95 -5.85 5.72 -8.64
C GLY A 95 -5.90 5.14 -7.23
N ALA A 96 -5.40 5.87 -6.22
CA ALA A 96 -5.49 5.42 -4.83
C ALA A 96 -6.93 5.44 -4.35
N ASP A 97 -7.29 4.44 -3.54
CA ASP A 97 -8.63 4.34 -2.96
C ASP A 97 -8.73 5.07 -1.64
N ASP A 98 -7.66 5.08 -0.86
CA ASP A 98 -7.69 5.61 0.49
C ASP A 98 -6.29 6.07 0.92
N PHE A 99 -6.20 6.62 2.12
CA PHE A 99 -4.97 7.23 2.63
C PHE A 99 -4.65 6.68 4.01
N LEU A 100 -3.33 6.62 4.32
CA LEU A 100 -2.82 6.28 5.64
C LEU A 100 -1.86 7.38 6.08
N LEU A 101 -1.87 7.71 7.36
CA LEU A 101 -0.90 8.65 7.92
C LEU A 101 0.23 7.86 8.59
N LYS A 102 1.46 8.31 8.34
CA LYS A 102 2.66 7.80 9.02
C LYS A 102 2.98 8.71 10.20
N PRO A 103 3.56 8.22 11.27
CA PRO A 103 3.94 6.81 11.51
C PRO A 103 2.75 5.93 11.83
N PHE A 104 2.82 4.66 11.41
CA PHE A 104 1.77 3.69 11.73
C PHE A 104 1.97 3.13 13.15
N ASP A 105 0.88 2.81 13.79
CA ASP A 105 0.88 1.96 14.96
C ASP A 105 -0.16 0.86 14.77
N ARG A 106 -0.24 -0.04 15.74
CA ARG A 106 -1.18 -1.15 15.66
C ARG A 106 -2.63 -0.66 15.56
N ALA A 107 -2.97 0.35 16.36
CA ALA A 107 -4.35 0.87 16.36
C ALA A 107 -4.75 1.46 15.02
N SER A 108 -3.86 2.26 14.40
CA SER A 108 -4.16 2.87 13.10
C SER A 108 -4.28 1.83 11.99
N LEU A 109 -3.45 0.80 12.02
CA LEU A 109 -3.50 -0.25 11.00
C LEU A 109 -4.71 -1.18 11.21
N GLU A 110 -5.07 -1.47 12.46
CA GLU A 110 -6.30 -2.22 12.75
C GLU A 110 -7.53 -1.45 12.26
N GLN A 111 -7.57 -0.15 12.48
CA GLN A 111 -8.68 0.67 12.03
C GLN A 111 -8.80 0.68 10.50
N ALA A 112 -7.66 0.80 9.81
CA ALA A 112 -7.66 0.86 8.35
C ALA A 112 -7.97 -0.48 7.69
N PHE A 113 -7.46 -1.57 8.24
CA PHE A 113 -7.44 -2.88 7.57
C PHE A 113 -8.20 -3.99 8.30
N GLY A 114 -8.66 -3.76 9.52
CA GLY A 114 -9.29 -4.81 10.31
C GLY A 114 -10.49 -5.45 9.60
N HIS A 115 -11.28 -4.66 8.91
CA HIS A 115 -12.45 -5.17 8.18
C HIS A 115 -12.05 -6.06 6.99
N LEU A 116 -10.92 -5.77 6.36
CA LEU A 116 -10.41 -6.57 5.25
C LEU A 116 -9.84 -7.89 5.76
N ALA A 117 -9.11 -7.85 6.86
CA ALA A 117 -8.56 -9.04 7.50
C ALA A 117 -9.69 -9.97 7.97
N ALA A 118 -10.74 -9.42 8.52
CA ALA A 118 -11.89 -10.19 8.99
C ALA A 118 -12.65 -10.87 7.83
N ALA A 119 -12.58 -10.32 6.63
CA ALA A 119 -13.22 -10.89 5.44
C ALA A 119 -12.39 -12.03 4.84
N ALA A 120 -11.15 -12.15 5.23
CA ALA A 120 -10.28 -13.20 4.76
C ALA A 120 -10.52 -14.50 5.53
#